data_740612fc8d8210112cf3a3e12e844e5f
#
_entry.id   740612fc8d8210112cf3a3e12e844e5f
#
_cell.length_a   1.000
_cell.length_b   1.000
_cell.length_c   1.000
_cell.angle_alpha   90.00
_cell.angle_beta   90.00
_cell.angle_gamma   90.00
#
_symmetry.space_group_name_H-M   'P 1'
#
loop_
_entity.id
_entity.type
_entity.pdbx_description
1 polymer ?
#
loop_
_entity_poly.entity_id
_entity_poly.type
_entity_poly.pdbx_seq_one_letter_code
_entity_poly.pdbx_strand_id
1 'polypeptide(L)'
;MANSFITISMRSLKRFMTALMFYNVFLTLNFLNILPVRIAQVFELFICLYLLTFLRIPSFRKLGTLGHFFYVLLVLWTFFIILNGGFTSFYNIGRMLTRNQGLLCFLLLILSFRFAYPQYLNYILNFLYRWNKIYLCGIILFIPYSIWIFRVGNTMIAQTNFEALHTYIGGGLIFLIIFSYKFAYNQRKWIHLSALISVICAGIFARRGIILLYIVTYMMWLFISLSNQSLSKRIYNLIKIGIFVLLLLCIFISYGEFLFPMLFNRLTDDTRSFTELELIKDFAESGDLMFGRGILGTYNSIIENGVPEDRMGIETGYLDMVMRGGVVYVIFYILFIIPFFIRGFFCTHSKVLKNMTIYSFVFVFYFNAASSNMSLSIRYFLFLYCVFICYQKQYRLSLN
;
A
#
# COMPACT_ATOMS: atom_id res chain seq x y z
N MET A 1 -0.29 35.25 -11.66
CA MET A 1 -0.59 34.64 -10.34
C MET A 1 -0.84 33.12 -10.39
N ALA A 2 -1.60 32.57 -11.34
CA ALA A 2 -1.85 31.11 -11.41
C ALA A 2 -0.58 30.27 -11.59
N ASN A 3 0.36 30.67 -12.46
CA ASN A 3 1.60 29.92 -12.71
C ASN A 3 2.57 29.92 -11.51
N SER A 4 2.61 30.98 -10.70
CA SER A 4 3.43 31.02 -9.49
C SER A 4 2.88 30.11 -8.38
N PHE A 5 1.56 30.01 -8.26
CA PHE A 5 0.91 29.14 -7.28
C PHE A 5 1.13 27.64 -7.61
N ILE A 6 1.10 27.30 -8.89
CA ILE A 6 1.35 25.93 -9.38
C ILE A 6 2.81 25.53 -9.11
N THR A 7 3.78 26.42 -9.33
CA THR A 7 5.20 26.16 -9.09
C THR A 7 5.54 25.96 -7.61
N ILE A 8 4.94 26.77 -6.72
CA ILE A 8 5.13 26.62 -5.26
C ILE A 8 4.54 25.29 -4.77
N SER A 9 3.37 24.92 -5.28
CA SER A 9 2.70 23.66 -4.91
C SER A 9 3.45 22.43 -5.44
N MET A 10 4.07 22.50 -6.63
CA MET A 10 4.89 21.43 -7.20
C MET A 10 6.18 21.19 -6.37
N ARG A 11 6.84 22.26 -5.92
CA ARG A 11 8.01 22.16 -5.03
C ARG A 11 7.63 21.50 -3.68
N SER A 12 6.47 21.85 -3.15
CA SER A 12 5.95 21.22 -1.92
C SER A 12 5.69 19.73 -2.12
N LEU A 13 5.07 19.31 -3.21
CA LEU A 13 4.86 17.90 -3.53
C LEU A 13 6.19 17.14 -3.66
N LYS A 14 7.17 17.73 -4.37
CA LYS A 14 8.51 17.13 -4.49
C LYS A 14 9.12 16.87 -3.12
N ARG A 15 9.13 17.86 -2.24
CA ARG A 15 9.68 17.75 -0.88
C ARG A 15 8.94 16.71 -0.06
N PHE A 16 7.60 16.72 -0.13
CA PHE A 16 6.76 15.75 0.57
C PHE A 16 7.05 14.31 0.11
N MET A 17 7.02 14.04 -1.20
CA MET A 17 7.29 12.69 -1.73
C MET A 17 8.72 12.23 -1.42
N THR A 18 9.68 13.13 -1.51
CA THR A 18 11.08 12.81 -1.16
C THR A 18 11.20 12.45 0.33
N ALA A 19 10.59 13.22 1.22
CA ALA A 19 10.59 12.93 2.67
C ALA A 19 9.89 11.58 2.97
N LEU A 20 8.73 11.33 2.35
CA LEU A 20 8.00 10.07 2.50
C LEU A 20 8.84 8.87 2.03
N MET A 21 9.56 9.00 0.92
CA MET A 21 10.44 7.93 0.45
C MET A 21 11.67 7.74 1.34
N PHE A 22 12.27 8.80 1.86
CA PHE A 22 13.35 8.68 2.85
C PHE A 22 12.86 7.99 4.12
N TYR A 23 11.67 8.32 4.63
CA TYR A 23 11.06 7.58 5.73
C TYR A 23 11.00 6.07 5.43
N ASN A 24 10.48 5.70 4.25
CA ASN A 24 10.39 4.30 3.84
C ASN A 24 11.76 3.62 3.68
N VAL A 25 12.79 4.36 3.25
CA VAL A 25 14.17 3.84 3.19
C VAL A 25 14.70 3.56 4.59
N PHE A 26 14.61 4.51 5.54
CA PHE A 26 15.08 4.30 6.91
C PHE A 26 14.33 3.15 7.59
N LEU A 27 13.00 3.07 7.39
CA LEU A 27 12.19 1.97 7.87
C LEU A 27 12.67 0.63 7.29
N THR A 28 12.98 0.56 6.00
CA THR A 28 13.52 -0.65 5.36
C THR A 28 14.90 -1.00 5.94
N LEU A 29 15.80 -0.04 6.11
CA LEU A 29 17.13 -0.27 6.68
C LEU A 29 17.07 -0.76 8.13
N ASN A 30 16.06 -0.32 8.89
CA ASN A 30 15.77 -0.81 10.22
C ASN A 30 15.31 -2.29 10.19
N PHE A 31 14.36 -2.63 9.32
CA PHE A 31 13.92 -4.04 9.14
C PHE A 31 15.05 -4.95 8.67
N LEU A 32 15.96 -4.46 7.85
CA LEU A 32 17.15 -5.19 7.38
C LEU A 32 18.24 -5.32 8.47
N ASN A 33 18.06 -4.72 9.65
CA ASN A 33 19.05 -4.63 10.72
C ASN A 33 20.39 -4.02 10.26
N ILE A 34 20.38 -3.18 9.20
CA ILE A 34 21.57 -2.47 8.71
C ILE A 34 21.87 -1.26 9.61
N LEU A 35 20.83 -0.61 10.12
CA LEU A 35 20.94 0.50 11.06
C LEU A 35 20.51 0.08 12.47
N PRO A 36 21.24 0.53 13.52
CA PRO A 36 20.75 0.38 14.88
C PRO A 36 19.37 1.01 15.05
N VAL A 37 18.45 0.30 15.70
CA VAL A 37 17.03 0.69 15.86
C VAL A 37 16.89 2.13 16.39
N ARG A 38 17.69 2.51 17.37
CA ARG A 38 17.65 3.87 17.96
C ARG A 38 18.01 4.96 16.95
N ILE A 39 18.99 4.71 16.08
CA ILE A 39 19.40 5.67 15.04
C ILE A 39 18.31 5.79 14.00
N ALA A 40 17.74 4.68 13.54
CA ALA A 40 16.61 4.68 12.61
C ALA A 40 15.43 5.48 13.17
N GLN A 41 15.04 5.25 14.42
CA GLN A 41 13.94 5.96 15.09
C GLN A 41 14.16 7.48 15.17
N VAL A 42 15.41 7.93 15.40
CA VAL A 42 15.74 9.37 15.42
C VAL A 42 15.50 9.98 14.03
N PHE A 43 15.98 9.34 12.96
CA PHE A 43 15.75 9.82 11.59
C PHE A 43 14.25 9.77 11.23
N GLU A 44 13.54 8.70 11.58
CA GLU A 44 12.09 8.58 11.40
C GLU A 44 11.36 9.74 12.08
N LEU A 45 11.72 10.07 13.33
CA LEU A 45 11.14 11.19 14.08
C LEU A 45 11.36 12.53 13.36
N PHE A 46 12.58 12.84 12.91
CA PHE A 46 12.84 14.08 12.19
C PHE A 46 12.05 14.17 10.89
N ILE A 47 11.97 13.07 10.12
CA ILE A 47 11.19 13.05 8.90
C ILE A 47 9.70 13.19 9.20
N CYS A 48 9.21 12.57 10.27
CA CYS A 48 7.82 12.70 10.72
C CYS A 48 7.48 14.15 11.09
N LEU A 49 8.32 14.81 11.86
CA LEU A 49 8.17 16.24 12.19
C LEU A 49 8.19 17.12 10.94
N TYR A 50 9.08 16.82 10.00
CA TYR A 50 9.11 17.52 8.72
C TYR A 50 7.83 17.30 7.89
N LEU A 51 7.29 16.07 7.85
CA LEU A 51 6.04 15.79 7.15
C LEU A 51 4.85 16.54 7.78
N LEU A 52 4.83 16.75 9.10
CA LEU A 52 3.81 17.55 9.77
C LEU A 52 3.78 19.02 9.29
N THR A 53 4.89 19.57 8.81
CA THR A 53 4.90 20.95 8.25
C THR A 53 4.05 21.10 7.00
N PHE A 54 3.68 20.00 6.34
CA PHE A 54 2.78 20.01 5.18
C PHE A 54 1.29 19.98 5.55
N LEU A 55 0.95 19.79 6.84
CA LEU A 55 -0.44 19.85 7.30
C LEU A 55 -1.03 21.23 6.99
N ARG A 56 -2.14 21.23 6.26
CA ARG A 56 -2.97 22.40 6.03
C ARG A 56 -4.42 21.96 6.03
N ILE A 57 -5.29 22.78 6.59
CA ILE A 57 -6.73 22.55 6.55
C ILE A 57 -7.17 22.55 5.07
N PRO A 58 -7.76 21.47 4.57
CA PRO A 58 -8.17 21.37 3.17
C PRO A 58 -9.31 22.33 2.86
N SER A 59 -9.32 22.93 1.68
CA SER A 59 -10.48 23.67 1.19
C SER A 59 -11.53 22.66 0.70
N PHE A 60 -12.56 22.45 1.48
CA PHE A 60 -13.57 21.40 1.32
C PHE A 60 -14.47 21.51 0.08
N ARG A 61 -14.47 22.64 -0.63
CA ARG A 61 -15.34 22.89 -1.80
C ARG A 61 -15.17 21.91 -2.97
N LYS A 62 -14.11 21.09 -2.96
CA LYS A 62 -13.72 20.26 -4.13
C LYS A 62 -14.36 18.88 -4.18
N LEU A 63 -14.87 18.33 -3.07
CA LEU A 63 -15.34 16.95 -2.99
C LEU A 63 -16.81 16.73 -3.37
N GLY A 64 -17.59 17.81 -3.46
CA GLY A 64 -19.05 17.73 -3.54
C GLY A 64 -19.67 17.39 -2.18
N THR A 65 -20.98 17.59 -2.02
CA THR A 65 -21.66 17.54 -0.71
C THR A 65 -21.50 16.17 -0.02
N LEU A 66 -21.80 15.07 -0.71
CA LEU A 66 -21.74 13.72 -0.15
C LEU A 66 -20.31 13.28 0.19
N GLY A 67 -19.37 13.52 -0.76
CA GLY A 67 -17.97 13.17 -0.53
C GLY A 67 -17.35 13.99 0.61
N HIS A 68 -17.76 15.23 0.76
CA HIS A 68 -17.36 16.09 1.85
C HIS A 68 -17.86 15.56 3.20
N PHE A 69 -19.12 15.17 3.26
CA PHE A 69 -19.72 14.63 4.47
C PHE A 69 -18.98 13.37 4.96
N PHE A 70 -18.80 12.38 4.10
CA PHE A 70 -18.08 11.16 4.48
C PHE A 70 -16.60 11.40 4.80
N TYR A 71 -15.94 12.33 4.10
CA TYR A 71 -14.58 12.72 4.42
C TYR A 71 -14.46 13.34 5.81
N VAL A 72 -15.38 14.26 6.17
CA VAL A 72 -15.39 14.88 7.50
C VAL A 72 -15.63 13.85 8.59
N LEU A 73 -16.59 12.93 8.41
CA LEU A 73 -16.81 11.83 9.36
C LEU A 73 -15.56 10.98 9.54
N LEU A 74 -14.89 10.60 8.44
CA LEU A 74 -13.68 9.79 8.50
C LEU A 74 -12.53 10.55 9.19
N VAL A 75 -12.37 11.84 8.94
CA VAL A 75 -11.38 12.69 9.61
C VAL A 75 -11.68 12.83 11.11
N LEU A 76 -12.93 13.10 11.49
CA LEU A 76 -13.31 13.18 12.90
C LEU A 76 -13.05 11.87 13.63
N TRP A 77 -13.39 10.73 12.98
CA TRP A 77 -13.10 9.42 13.57
C TRP A 77 -11.60 9.12 13.64
N THR A 78 -10.83 9.60 12.68
CA THR A 78 -9.36 9.52 12.72
C THR A 78 -8.80 10.26 13.95
N PHE A 79 -9.32 11.45 14.27
CA PHE A 79 -8.95 12.16 15.49
C PHE A 79 -9.39 11.40 16.77
N PHE A 80 -10.57 10.78 16.75
CA PHE A 80 -11.00 9.91 17.84
C PHE A 80 -10.00 8.76 18.08
N ILE A 81 -9.57 8.04 17.03
CA ILE A 81 -8.57 6.97 17.12
C ILE A 81 -7.25 7.49 17.72
N ILE A 82 -6.80 8.68 17.31
CA ILE A 82 -5.58 9.28 17.81
C ILE A 82 -5.72 9.64 19.30
N LEU A 83 -6.82 10.25 19.70
CA LEU A 83 -7.08 10.65 21.09
C LEU A 83 -7.27 9.44 22.02
N ASN A 84 -7.91 8.38 21.52
CA ASN A 84 -8.10 7.13 22.27
C ASN A 84 -6.79 6.32 22.39
N GLY A 85 -5.69 6.75 21.74
CA GLY A 85 -4.41 6.04 21.73
C GLY A 85 -3.57 6.13 23.00
N GLY A 86 -4.06 6.78 24.07
CA GLY A 86 -3.37 6.83 25.37
C GLY A 86 -2.09 7.68 25.34
N PHE A 87 -2.23 9.01 25.44
CA PHE A 87 -1.10 9.95 25.65
C PHE A 87 -0.55 9.87 27.10
N THR A 88 -0.32 8.65 27.60
CA THR A 88 -0.02 8.42 29.02
C THR A 88 1.46 8.56 29.37
N SER A 89 2.35 8.50 28.37
CA SER A 89 3.80 8.62 28.61
C SER A 89 4.54 9.17 27.40
N PHE A 90 5.73 9.76 27.63
CA PHE A 90 6.65 10.20 26.56
C PHE A 90 7.04 9.05 25.62
N TYR A 91 7.16 7.84 26.16
CA TYR A 91 7.44 6.65 25.38
C TYR A 91 6.32 6.34 24.39
N ASN A 92 5.06 6.40 24.83
CA ASN A 92 3.88 6.19 23.99
C ASN A 92 3.75 7.28 22.92
N ILE A 93 4.02 8.53 23.26
CA ILE A 93 4.04 9.64 22.28
C ILE A 93 5.12 9.40 21.23
N GLY A 94 6.32 8.99 21.63
CA GLY A 94 7.40 8.62 20.71
C GLY A 94 6.99 7.50 19.76
N ARG A 95 6.39 6.44 20.27
CA ARG A 95 5.87 5.31 19.46
C ARG A 95 4.78 5.75 18.49
N MET A 96 3.86 6.63 18.91
CA MET A 96 2.82 7.17 18.03
C MET A 96 3.42 7.98 16.87
N LEU A 97 4.50 8.70 17.10
CA LEU A 97 5.14 9.54 16.07
C LEU A 97 6.01 8.72 15.10
N THR A 98 6.79 7.77 15.60
CA THR A 98 7.79 7.07 14.78
C THR A 98 7.24 5.82 14.08
N ARG A 99 6.18 5.23 14.59
CA ARG A 99 5.65 4.00 14.03
C ARG A 99 5.04 4.22 12.63
N ASN A 100 5.27 3.28 11.72
CA ASN A 100 4.72 3.32 10.36
C ASN A 100 3.18 3.34 10.31
N GLN A 101 2.53 2.77 11.32
CA GLN A 101 1.08 2.78 11.54
C GLN A 101 0.69 3.81 12.62
N GLY A 102 1.54 4.78 12.88
CA GLY A 102 1.34 5.80 13.89
C GLY A 102 0.54 7.00 13.40
N LEU A 103 0.66 8.11 14.13
CA LEU A 103 -0.06 9.36 13.91
C LEU A 103 -0.06 9.82 12.45
N LEU A 104 1.08 9.80 11.77
CA LEU A 104 1.19 10.28 10.39
C LEU A 104 0.49 9.40 9.38
N CYS A 105 0.35 8.09 9.65
CA CYS A 105 -0.45 7.22 8.79
C CYS A 105 -1.90 7.71 8.73
N PHE A 106 -2.49 8.04 9.87
CA PHE A 106 -3.84 8.57 9.96
C PHE A 106 -3.95 9.99 9.41
N LEU A 107 -2.97 10.85 9.68
CA LEU A 107 -2.92 12.21 9.13
C LEU A 107 -2.63 12.24 7.61
N LEU A 108 -2.16 11.15 7.03
CA LEU A 108 -1.94 11.06 5.58
C LEU A 108 -3.22 11.31 4.78
N LEU A 109 -4.38 10.98 5.34
CA LEU A 109 -5.70 11.32 4.80
C LEU A 109 -5.84 12.83 4.56
N ILE A 110 -5.36 13.66 5.49
CA ILE A 110 -5.42 15.12 5.39
C ILE A 110 -4.30 15.65 4.48
N LEU A 111 -3.09 15.14 4.66
CA LEU A 111 -1.91 15.53 3.89
C LEU A 111 -2.07 15.27 2.38
N SER A 112 -2.62 14.11 2.01
CA SER A 112 -2.78 13.70 0.61
C SER A 112 -3.77 14.58 -0.16
N PHE A 113 -4.81 15.09 0.51
CA PHE A 113 -5.81 15.95 -0.09
C PHE A 113 -5.22 17.23 -0.68
N ARG A 114 -4.19 17.80 -0.03
CA ARG A 114 -3.46 18.97 -0.51
C ARG A 114 -2.83 18.76 -1.89
N PHE A 115 -2.38 17.54 -2.16
CA PHE A 115 -1.64 17.18 -3.36
C PHE A 115 -2.51 16.53 -4.46
N ALA A 116 -3.81 16.42 -4.24
CA ALA A 116 -4.73 15.78 -5.18
C ALA A 116 -5.08 16.67 -6.38
N TYR A 117 -4.11 16.89 -7.26
CA TYR A 117 -4.27 17.61 -8.53
C TYR A 117 -3.80 16.72 -9.69
N PRO A 118 -4.60 16.58 -10.78
CA PRO A 118 -4.25 15.73 -11.92
C PRO A 118 -2.95 16.14 -12.62
N GLN A 119 -2.63 17.42 -12.63
CA GLN A 119 -1.39 17.95 -13.19
C GLN A 119 -0.12 17.39 -12.55
N TYR A 120 -0.23 16.85 -11.32
CA TYR A 120 0.89 16.23 -10.64
C TYR A 120 1.13 14.78 -11.05
N LEU A 121 0.20 14.16 -11.75
CA LEU A 121 0.30 12.75 -12.13
C LEU A 121 1.60 12.43 -12.90
N ASN A 122 1.93 13.23 -13.90
CA ASN A 122 3.15 12.99 -14.68
C ASN A 122 4.42 13.14 -13.83
N TYR A 123 4.43 14.08 -12.88
CA TYR A 123 5.52 14.23 -11.93
C TYR A 123 5.62 13.01 -11.01
N ILE A 124 4.50 12.57 -10.43
CA ILE A 124 4.42 11.39 -9.56
C ILE A 124 4.93 10.15 -10.30
N LEU A 125 4.46 9.92 -11.54
CA LEU A 125 4.90 8.80 -12.37
C LEU A 125 6.41 8.83 -12.64
N ASN A 126 6.98 9.97 -13.01
CA ASN A 126 8.41 10.12 -13.24
C ASN A 126 9.23 9.94 -11.96
N PHE A 127 8.73 10.42 -10.82
CA PHE A 127 9.34 10.24 -9.52
C PHE A 127 9.38 8.74 -9.15
N LEU A 128 8.23 8.05 -9.24
CA LEU A 128 8.13 6.63 -8.96
C LEU A 128 9.00 5.79 -9.90
N TYR A 129 9.09 6.16 -11.18
CA TYR A 129 9.97 5.47 -12.12
C TYR A 129 11.45 5.56 -11.73
N ARG A 130 11.90 6.71 -11.24
CA ARG A 130 13.27 6.87 -10.72
C ARG A 130 13.49 6.00 -9.49
N TRP A 131 12.53 5.98 -8.57
CA TRP A 131 12.58 5.12 -7.39
C TRP A 131 12.49 3.63 -7.71
N ASN A 132 11.77 3.25 -8.76
CA ASN A 132 11.76 1.88 -9.24
C ASN A 132 13.15 1.39 -9.68
N LYS A 133 14.00 2.27 -10.20
CA LYS A 133 15.40 1.92 -10.50
C LYS A 133 16.19 1.65 -9.22
N ILE A 134 16.00 2.47 -8.19
CA ILE A 134 16.62 2.27 -6.87
C ILE A 134 16.13 0.95 -6.26
N TYR A 135 14.84 0.67 -6.35
CA TYR A 135 14.26 -0.59 -5.92
C TYR A 135 14.88 -1.78 -6.63
N LEU A 136 15.03 -1.71 -7.96
CA LEU A 136 15.65 -2.78 -8.75
C LEU A 136 17.10 -3.02 -8.33
N CYS A 137 17.88 -1.96 -8.14
CA CYS A 137 19.24 -2.07 -7.60
C CYS A 137 19.21 -2.69 -6.19
N GLY A 138 18.25 -2.28 -5.35
CA GLY A 138 18.06 -2.82 -4.00
C GLY A 138 17.79 -4.33 -4.01
N ILE A 139 16.92 -4.82 -4.90
CA ILE A 139 16.67 -6.28 -5.05
C ILE A 139 17.94 -7.01 -5.48
N ILE A 140 18.66 -6.50 -6.47
CA ILE A 140 19.89 -7.15 -6.95
C ILE A 140 20.91 -7.26 -5.82
N LEU A 141 21.08 -6.23 -5.02
CA LEU A 141 21.97 -6.26 -3.85
C LEU A 141 21.43 -7.15 -2.72
N PHE A 142 20.11 -7.26 -2.61
CA PHE A 142 19.47 -8.11 -1.61
C PHE A 142 19.64 -9.61 -1.86
N ILE A 143 19.78 -10.04 -3.12
CA ILE A 143 19.94 -11.46 -3.48
C ILE A 143 21.15 -12.11 -2.79
N PRO A 144 22.39 -11.58 -2.90
CA PRO A 144 23.54 -12.14 -2.20
C PRO A 144 23.38 -12.15 -0.68
N TYR A 145 22.84 -11.07 -0.12
CA TYR A 145 22.55 -10.96 1.31
C TYR A 145 21.56 -12.03 1.79
N SER A 146 20.50 -12.26 1.02
CA SER A 146 19.51 -13.27 1.36
C SER A 146 20.05 -14.69 1.25
N ILE A 147 20.89 -14.99 0.25
CA ILE A 147 21.56 -16.29 0.13
C ILE A 147 22.44 -16.54 1.36
N TRP A 148 23.16 -15.53 1.84
CA TRP A 148 23.95 -15.64 3.07
C TRP A 148 23.06 -15.92 4.30
N ILE A 149 21.95 -15.20 4.49
CA ILE A 149 21.00 -15.45 5.59
C ILE A 149 20.40 -16.86 5.51
N PHE A 150 20.05 -17.33 4.31
CA PHE A 150 19.55 -18.70 4.12
C PHE A 150 20.56 -19.76 4.56
N ARG A 151 21.83 -19.56 4.24
CA ARG A 151 22.91 -20.47 4.66
C ARG A 151 23.08 -20.52 6.18
N VAL A 152 22.77 -19.44 6.88
CA VAL A 152 22.79 -19.37 8.37
C VAL A 152 21.51 -19.95 8.99
N GLY A 153 20.56 -20.46 8.18
CA GLY A 153 19.34 -21.10 8.65
C GLY A 153 18.19 -20.16 9.02
N ASN A 154 18.34 -18.86 8.78
CA ASN A 154 17.37 -17.84 9.22
C ASN A 154 16.42 -17.41 8.09
N THR A 155 15.62 -18.36 7.61
CA THR A 155 14.71 -18.18 6.46
C THR A 155 13.63 -17.12 6.73
N MET A 156 13.12 -17.04 7.96
CA MET A 156 12.06 -16.10 8.35
C MET A 156 12.53 -14.66 8.26
N ILE A 157 13.77 -14.35 8.65
CA ILE A 157 14.36 -13.00 8.53
C ILE A 157 14.47 -12.61 7.06
N ALA A 158 14.96 -13.50 6.17
CA ALA A 158 15.07 -13.22 4.76
C ALA A 158 13.70 -12.90 4.12
N GLN A 159 12.66 -13.63 4.50
CA GLN A 159 11.29 -13.41 4.06
C GLN A 159 10.75 -12.04 4.48
N THR A 160 10.91 -11.69 5.76
CA THR A 160 10.44 -10.41 6.32
C THR A 160 11.19 -9.23 5.69
N ASN A 161 12.50 -9.39 5.49
CA ASN A 161 13.35 -8.38 4.87
C ASN A 161 12.96 -8.12 3.41
N PHE A 162 12.69 -9.18 2.64
CA PHE A 162 12.20 -9.02 1.26
C PHE A 162 10.85 -8.32 1.23
N GLU A 163 9.94 -8.69 2.12
CA GLU A 163 8.63 -8.05 2.21
C GLU A 163 8.75 -6.56 2.56
N ALA A 164 9.63 -6.18 3.49
CA ALA A 164 9.89 -4.79 3.83
C ALA A 164 10.45 -4.00 2.63
N LEU A 165 11.45 -4.55 1.92
CA LEU A 165 12.02 -3.96 0.72
C LEU A 165 10.94 -3.72 -0.36
N HIS A 166 10.13 -4.74 -0.65
CA HIS A 166 9.05 -4.66 -1.63
C HIS A 166 7.96 -3.67 -1.20
N THR A 167 7.57 -3.70 0.05
CA THR A 167 6.47 -2.89 0.58
C THR A 167 6.81 -1.40 0.62
N TYR A 168 7.99 -1.06 1.12
CA TYR A 168 8.35 0.33 1.38
C TYR A 168 9.07 0.98 0.22
N ILE A 169 10.04 0.31 -0.41
CA ILE A 169 10.78 0.88 -1.55
C ILE A 169 10.08 0.56 -2.86
N GLY A 170 9.62 -0.68 -3.05
CA GLY A 170 8.90 -1.12 -4.25
C GLY A 170 7.43 -0.70 -4.32
N GLY A 171 6.89 -0.05 -3.29
CA GLY A 171 5.46 0.23 -3.14
C GLY A 171 4.77 1.01 -4.27
N GLY A 172 5.53 1.72 -5.10
CA GLY A 172 5.01 2.43 -6.27
C GLY A 172 4.90 1.58 -7.55
N LEU A 173 5.46 0.35 -7.56
CA LEU A 173 5.58 -0.44 -8.79
C LEU A 173 4.21 -0.84 -9.37
N ILE A 174 3.25 -1.20 -8.54
CA ILE A 174 1.87 -1.52 -8.96
C ILE A 174 1.22 -0.34 -9.69
N PHE A 175 1.40 0.87 -9.18
CA PHE A 175 0.92 2.09 -9.81
C PHE A 175 1.59 2.30 -11.18
N LEU A 176 2.90 2.08 -11.27
CA LEU A 176 3.64 2.17 -12.54
C LEU A 176 3.16 1.15 -13.58
N ILE A 177 2.84 -0.10 -13.19
CA ILE A 177 2.31 -1.13 -14.10
C ILE A 177 0.98 -0.66 -14.70
N ILE A 178 0.05 -0.19 -13.87
CA ILE A 178 -1.27 0.27 -14.29
C ILE A 178 -1.16 1.49 -15.24
N PHE A 179 -0.21 2.38 -14.98
CA PHE A 179 0.07 3.55 -15.82
C PHE A 179 1.19 3.35 -16.84
N SER A 180 1.62 2.12 -17.11
CA SER A 180 2.74 1.82 -17.99
C SER A 180 2.59 2.39 -19.41
N TYR A 181 1.35 2.52 -19.90
CA TYR A 181 1.06 3.11 -21.20
C TYR A 181 1.49 4.59 -21.36
N LYS A 182 1.73 5.31 -20.25
CA LYS A 182 2.24 6.70 -20.27
C LYS A 182 3.75 6.81 -20.46
N PHE A 183 4.44 5.69 -20.45
CA PHE A 183 5.91 5.63 -20.56
C PHE A 183 6.37 5.22 -21.95
N ALA A 184 7.57 5.67 -22.35
CA ALA A 184 8.24 5.22 -23.56
C ALA A 184 8.53 3.69 -23.49
N TYR A 185 8.68 3.05 -24.66
CA TYR A 185 8.85 1.60 -24.76
C TYR A 185 9.97 1.05 -23.85
N ASN A 186 11.15 1.68 -23.87
CA ASN A 186 12.27 1.27 -23.03
C ASN A 186 11.96 1.40 -21.53
N GLN A 187 11.25 2.45 -21.12
CA GLN A 187 10.87 2.66 -19.73
C GLN A 187 9.85 1.59 -19.27
N ARG A 188 8.90 1.23 -20.15
CA ARG A 188 7.94 0.14 -19.90
C ARG A 188 8.64 -1.20 -19.67
N LYS A 189 9.66 -1.52 -20.48
CA LYS A 189 10.45 -2.75 -20.28
C LYS A 189 11.03 -2.82 -18.88
N TRP A 190 11.62 -1.74 -18.38
CA TRP A 190 12.19 -1.68 -17.04
C TRP A 190 11.13 -1.84 -15.93
N ILE A 191 9.94 -1.27 -16.10
CA ILE A 191 8.81 -1.44 -15.16
C ILE A 191 8.41 -2.93 -15.09
N HIS A 192 8.19 -3.57 -16.24
CA HIS A 192 7.78 -4.96 -16.28
C HIS A 192 8.90 -5.91 -15.85
N LEU A 193 10.16 -5.60 -16.15
CA LEU A 193 11.32 -6.35 -15.65
C LEU A 193 11.39 -6.30 -14.11
N SER A 194 11.21 -5.13 -13.51
CA SER A 194 11.16 -5.00 -12.05
C SER A 194 10.04 -5.85 -11.45
N ALA A 195 8.86 -5.87 -12.08
CA ALA A 195 7.75 -6.70 -11.66
C ALA A 195 8.08 -8.20 -11.75
N LEU A 196 8.68 -8.65 -12.86
CA LEU A 196 9.09 -10.03 -13.06
C LEU A 196 10.10 -10.48 -11.98
N ILE A 197 11.14 -9.68 -11.75
CA ILE A 197 12.14 -9.97 -10.71
C ILE A 197 11.47 -10.01 -9.33
N SER A 198 10.54 -9.10 -9.04
CA SER A 198 9.80 -9.11 -7.78
C SER A 198 8.98 -10.39 -7.58
N VAL A 199 8.32 -10.89 -8.65
CA VAL A 199 7.56 -12.15 -8.62
C VAL A 199 8.47 -13.35 -8.40
N ILE A 200 9.61 -13.41 -9.09
CA ILE A 200 10.60 -14.48 -8.91
C ILE A 200 11.12 -14.48 -7.47
N CYS A 201 11.54 -13.33 -6.96
CA CYS A 201 11.98 -13.22 -5.56
C CYS A 201 10.87 -13.57 -4.56
N ALA A 202 9.63 -13.17 -4.84
CA ALA A 202 8.48 -13.54 -4.00
C ALA A 202 8.24 -15.06 -3.98
N GLY A 203 8.49 -15.76 -5.09
CA GLY A 203 8.46 -17.20 -5.16
C GLY A 203 9.57 -17.85 -4.31
N ILE A 204 10.82 -17.38 -4.47
CA ILE A 204 11.97 -17.85 -3.70
C ILE A 204 11.75 -17.66 -2.19
N PHE A 205 11.22 -16.49 -1.75
CA PHE A 205 10.98 -16.17 -0.36
C PHE A 205 9.59 -16.60 0.15
N ALA A 206 8.85 -17.40 -0.61
CA ALA A 206 7.52 -17.92 -0.25
C ALA A 206 6.51 -16.83 0.18
N ARG A 207 6.56 -15.64 -0.47
CA ARG A 207 5.63 -14.54 -0.22
C ARG A 207 4.44 -14.60 -1.19
N ARG A 208 3.53 -15.56 -0.95
CA ARG A 208 2.30 -15.83 -1.74
C ARG A 208 1.49 -14.57 -2.02
N GLY A 209 1.36 -13.71 -1.02
CA GLY A 209 0.63 -12.45 -1.12
C GLY A 209 1.19 -11.53 -2.21
N ILE A 210 2.50 -11.40 -2.33
CA ILE A 210 3.13 -10.54 -3.36
C ILE A 210 2.89 -11.11 -4.77
N ILE A 211 2.98 -12.44 -4.95
CA ILE A 211 2.68 -13.09 -6.23
C ILE A 211 1.23 -12.82 -6.65
N LEU A 212 0.29 -13.05 -5.74
CA LEU A 212 -1.14 -12.81 -5.98
C LEU A 212 -1.42 -11.34 -6.33
N LEU A 213 -0.75 -10.40 -5.66
CA LEU A 213 -0.84 -8.98 -5.96
C LEU A 213 -0.49 -8.66 -7.41
N TYR A 214 0.60 -9.21 -7.92
CA TYR A 214 1.00 -9.00 -9.32
C TYR A 214 0.03 -9.68 -10.28
N ILE A 215 -0.43 -10.89 -9.99
CA ILE A 215 -1.44 -11.58 -10.81
C ILE A 215 -2.70 -10.71 -10.92
N VAL A 216 -3.28 -10.27 -9.80
CA VAL A 216 -4.47 -9.41 -9.79
C VAL A 216 -4.22 -8.10 -10.54
N THR A 217 -3.06 -7.47 -10.34
CA THR A 217 -2.70 -6.22 -11.02
C THR A 217 -2.63 -6.40 -12.53
N TYR A 218 -1.96 -7.45 -13.02
CA TYR A 218 -1.86 -7.72 -14.45
C TYR A 218 -3.20 -8.13 -15.05
N MET A 219 -4.03 -8.90 -14.35
CA MET A 219 -5.39 -9.22 -14.81
C MET A 219 -6.23 -7.96 -14.98
N MET A 220 -6.20 -7.04 -14.01
CA MET A 220 -6.92 -5.77 -14.10
C MET A 220 -6.36 -4.87 -15.22
N TRP A 221 -5.04 -4.79 -15.36
CA TRP A 221 -4.42 -4.05 -16.45
C TRP A 221 -4.79 -4.62 -17.83
N LEU A 222 -4.81 -5.93 -17.98
CA LEU A 222 -5.25 -6.62 -19.20
C LEU A 222 -6.72 -6.36 -19.50
N PHE A 223 -7.59 -6.44 -18.51
CA PHE A 223 -9.01 -6.15 -18.65
C PHE A 223 -9.25 -4.77 -19.27
N ILE A 224 -8.57 -3.72 -18.79
CA ILE A 224 -8.68 -2.38 -19.40
C ILE A 224 -8.09 -2.35 -20.81
N SER A 225 -6.93 -2.97 -20.99
CA SER A 225 -6.25 -2.98 -22.28
C SER A 225 -7.11 -3.63 -23.35
N LEU A 226 -7.78 -4.71 -23.01
CA LEU A 226 -8.66 -5.47 -23.91
C LEU A 226 -10.01 -4.79 -24.12
N SER A 227 -10.57 -4.11 -23.12
CA SER A 227 -11.87 -3.43 -23.24
C SER A 227 -11.89 -2.34 -24.32
N ASN A 228 -10.73 -1.76 -24.62
CA ASN A 228 -10.58 -0.69 -25.61
C ASN A 228 -10.22 -1.20 -27.03
N GLN A 229 -10.24 -2.51 -27.27
CA GLN A 229 -9.89 -3.12 -28.57
C GLN A 229 -11.14 -3.57 -29.32
N SER A 230 -11.04 -3.67 -30.66
CA SER A 230 -12.05 -4.30 -31.48
C SER A 230 -12.21 -5.77 -31.09
N LEU A 231 -13.41 -6.33 -31.30
CA LEU A 231 -13.75 -7.71 -30.88
C LEU A 231 -12.73 -8.74 -31.38
N SER A 232 -12.36 -8.68 -32.67
CA SER A 232 -11.40 -9.60 -33.27
C SER A 232 -10.00 -9.54 -32.62
N LYS A 233 -9.50 -8.32 -32.38
CA LYS A 233 -8.21 -8.14 -31.71
C LYS A 233 -8.27 -8.57 -30.25
N ARG A 234 -9.41 -8.38 -29.59
CA ARG A 234 -9.64 -8.81 -28.20
C ARG A 234 -9.58 -10.34 -28.10
N ILE A 235 -10.31 -11.07 -28.95
CA ILE A 235 -10.31 -12.53 -28.98
C ILE A 235 -8.90 -13.06 -29.25
N TYR A 236 -8.22 -12.53 -30.27
CA TYR A 236 -6.86 -12.93 -30.60
C TYR A 236 -5.86 -12.75 -29.44
N ASN A 237 -5.93 -11.60 -28.75
CA ASN A 237 -5.08 -11.35 -27.59
C ASN A 237 -5.44 -12.22 -26.39
N LEU A 238 -6.72 -12.50 -26.16
CA LEU A 238 -7.17 -13.44 -25.11
C LEU A 238 -6.64 -14.85 -25.36
N ILE A 239 -6.69 -15.35 -26.60
CA ILE A 239 -6.14 -16.66 -26.96
C ILE A 239 -4.64 -16.70 -26.70
N LYS A 240 -3.89 -15.69 -27.14
CA LYS A 240 -2.43 -15.61 -26.88
C LYS A 240 -2.10 -15.61 -25.39
N ILE A 241 -2.81 -14.81 -24.61
CA ILE A 241 -2.63 -14.75 -23.16
C ILE A 241 -3.00 -16.11 -22.54
N GLY A 242 -4.10 -16.72 -22.95
CA GLY A 242 -4.52 -18.04 -22.48
C GLY A 242 -3.45 -19.11 -22.72
N ILE A 243 -2.91 -19.18 -23.96
CA ILE A 243 -1.81 -20.10 -24.29
C ILE A 243 -0.57 -19.82 -23.42
N PHE A 244 -0.18 -18.55 -23.27
CA PHE A 244 0.97 -18.18 -22.45
C PHE A 244 0.80 -18.55 -20.98
N VAL A 245 -0.39 -18.27 -20.41
CA VAL A 245 -0.72 -18.65 -19.02
C VAL A 245 -0.70 -20.18 -18.85
N LEU A 246 -1.24 -20.91 -19.83
CA LEU A 246 -1.27 -22.38 -19.80
C LEU A 246 0.16 -22.95 -19.84
N LEU A 247 1.03 -22.41 -20.69
CA LEU A 247 2.45 -22.80 -20.73
C LEU A 247 3.16 -22.53 -19.40
N LEU A 248 2.92 -21.34 -18.80
CA LEU A 248 3.49 -21.01 -17.49
C LEU A 248 2.97 -21.94 -16.38
N LEU A 249 1.69 -22.30 -16.42
CA LEU A 249 1.10 -23.26 -15.47
C LEU A 249 1.72 -24.65 -15.65
N CYS A 250 1.90 -25.12 -16.87
CA CYS A 250 2.59 -26.40 -17.14
C CYS A 250 4.02 -26.40 -16.57
N ILE A 251 4.78 -25.34 -16.81
CA ILE A 251 6.13 -25.19 -16.26
C ILE A 251 6.08 -25.15 -14.72
N PHE A 252 5.14 -24.42 -14.16
CA PHE A 252 5.00 -24.30 -12.71
C PHE A 252 4.61 -25.63 -12.05
N ILE A 253 3.72 -26.40 -12.65
CA ILE A 253 3.32 -27.73 -12.16
C ILE A 253 4.49 -28.71 -12.28
N SER A 254 5.24 -28.68 -13.38
CA SER A 254 6.32 -29.65 -13.61
C SER A 254 7.60 -29.34 -12.82
N TYR A 255 7.92 -28.08 -12.62
CA TYR A 255 9.19 -27.64 -12.02
C TYR A 255 9.04 -26.74 -10.80
N GLY A 256 7.82 -26.41 -10.40
CA GLY A 256 7.57 -25.43 -9.35
C GLY A 256 8.10 -25.85 -7.98
N GLU A 257 7.96 -27.11 -7.62
CA GLU A 257 8.49 -27.65 -6.35
C GLU A 257 10.02 -27.59 -6.32
N PHE A 258 10.69 -27.87 -7.45
CA PHE A 258 12.14 -27.76 -7.58
C PHE A 258 12.61 -26.29 -7.53
N LEU A 259 11.91 -25.38 -8.23
CA LEU A 259 12.29 -23.96 -8.33
C LEU A 259 11.92 -23.16 -7.08
N PHE A 260 10.82 -23.53 -6.40
CA PHE A 260 10.25 -22.79 -5.27
C PHE A 260 9.85 -23.72 -4.12
N PRO A 261 10.78 -24.52 -3.57
CA PRO A 261 10.43 -25.54 -2.55
C PRO A 261 9.78 -24.93 -1.32
N MET A 262 10.23 -23.76 -0.87
CA MET A 262 9.64 -23.09 0.28
C MET A 262 8.21 -22.60 0.03
N LEU A 263 7.90 -22.18 -1.20
CA LEU A 263 6.55 -21.77 -1.57
C LEU A 263 5.59 -22.96 -1.52
N PHE A 264 6.01 -24.10 -2.07
CA PHE A 264 5.20 -25.31 -2.08
C PHE A 264 4.96 -25.87 -0.66
N ASN A 265 5.98 -25.92 0.19
CA ASN A 265 5.83 -26.36 1.59
C ASN A 265 4.87 -25.47 2.39
N ARG A 266 4.76 -24.19 2.03
CA ARG A 266 3.86 -23.25 2.71
C ARG A 266 2.47 -23.12 2.07
N LEU A 267 2.17 -23.79 0.97
CA LEU A 267 0.86 -23.65 0.32
C LEU A 267 -0.29 -24.09 1.22
N THR A 268 -0.06 -25.07 2.08
CA THR A 268 -1.05 -25.64 3.03
C THR A 268 -1.04 -24.98 4.41
N ASP A 269 -0.02 -24.19 4.74
CA ASP A 269 0.11 -23.58 6.05
C ASP A 269 -0.84 -22.38 6.21
N ASP A 270 -1.76 -22.47 7.14
CA ASP A 270 -2.63 -21.36 7.55
C ASP A 270 -2.20 -20.82 8.92
N THR A 271 -1.31 -19.84 8.90
CA THR A 271 -0.81 -19.18 10.10
C THR A 271 -1.64 -17.95 10.52
N ARG A 272 -2.59 -17.51 9.68
CA ARG A 272 -3.36 -16.26 9.90
C ARG A 272 -4.64 -16.50 10.67
N SER A 273 -5.37 -17.57 10.35
CA SER A 273 -6.67 -17.86 10.97
C SER A 273 -6.57 -17.95 12.48
N PHE A 274 -5.45 -18.46 13.00
CA PHE A 274 -5.23 -18.53 14.44
C PHE A 274 -5.17 -17.14 15.10
N THR A 275 -4.35 -16.23 14.57
CA THR A 275 -4.19 -14.88 15.13
C THR A 275 -5.44 -14.02 14.93
N GLU A 276 -6.19 -14.24 13.85
CA GLU A 276 -7.46 -13.56 13.59
C GLU A 276 -8.55 -14.02 14.56
N LEU A 277 -8.62 -15.32 14.85
CA LEU A 277 -9.55 -15.87 15.85
C LEU A 277 -9.23 -15.39 17.27
N GLU A 278 -7.95 -15.26 17.64
CA GLU A 278 -7.57 -14.70 18.93
C GLU A 278 -8.04 -13.25 19.09
N LEU A 279 -7.83 -12.42 18.08
CA LEU A 279 -8.33 -11.04 18.10
C LEU A 279 -9.86 -10.97 18.22
N ILE A 280 -10.58 -11.84 17.49
CA ILE A 280 -12.06 -11.88 17.56
C ILE A 280 -12.55 -12.30 18.94
N LYS A 281 -11.88 -13.28 19.57
CA LYS A 281 -12.20 -13.70 20.94
C LYS A 281 -11.95 -12.58 21.95
N ASP A 282 -10.79 -11.92 21.84
CA ASP A 282 -10.43 -10.81 22.72
C ASP A 282 -11.41 -9.61 22.57
N PHE A 283 -11.93 -9.34 21.37
CA PHE A 283 -13.01 -8.36 21.18
C PHE A 283 -14.34 -8.81 21.80
N ALA A 284 -14.65 -10.08 21.74
CA ALA A 284 -15.88 -10.59 22.35
C ALA A 284 -15.86 -10.46 23.87
N GLU A 285 -14.68 -10.61 24.48
CA GLU A 285 -14.47 -10.49 25.92
C GLU A 285 -14.43 -9.02 26.38
N SER A 286 -13.76 -8.15 25.63
CA SER A 286 -13.56 -6.73 26.02
C SER A 286 -14.73 -5.80 25.65
N GLY A 287 -15.54 -6.16 24.64
CA GLY A 287 -16.62 -5.32 24.12
C GLY A 287 -16.17 -4.15 23.23
N ASP A 288 -14.88 -4.03 22.91
CA ASP A 288 -14.31 -2.89 22.18
C ASP A 288 -14.55 -2.91 20.67
N LEU A 289 -15.26 -3.89 20.15
CA LEU A 289 -15.46 -4.14 18.71
C LEU A 289 -15.99 -2.91 17.95
N MET A 290 -16.90 -2.12 18.57
CA MET A 290 -17.57 -0.99 17.90
C MET A 290 -16.65 0.22 17.76
N PHE A 291 -15.84 0.54 18.77
CA PHE A 291 -15.06 1.78 18.85
C PHE A 291 -13.56 1.56 18.67
N GLY A 292 -13.09 0.32 18.84
CA GLY A 292 -11.68 -0.04 18.78
C GLY A 292 -10.88 0.46 19.99
N ARG A 293 -9.57 0.20 19.94
CA ARG A 293 -8.62 0.44 21.05
C ARG A 293 -7.67 1.60 20.81
N GLY A 294 -7.92 2.40 19.79
CA GLY A 294 -7.08 3.55 19.45
C GLY A 294 -5.78 3.17 18.71
N ILE A 295 -4.94 4.18 18.49
CA ILE A 295 -3.74 4.07 17.63
C ILE A 295 -2.68 3.09 18.17
N LEU A 296 -2.58 2.93 19.47
CA LEU A 296 -1.67 1.99 20.16
C LEU A 296 -2.38 0.73 20.66
N GLY A 297 -3.61 0.48 20.20
CA GLY A 297 -4.39 -0.67 20.61
C GLY A 297 -3.63 -1.99 20.43
N THR A 298 -3.75 -2.86 21.42
CA THR A 298 -3.17 -4.19 21.48
C THR A 298 -4.27 -5.23 21.67
N TYR A 299 -3.96 -6.48 21.39
CA TYR A 299 -4.80 -7.63 21.70
C TYR A 299 -3.96 -8.75 22.30
N ASN A 300 -4.58 -9.55 23.17
CA ASN A 300 -3.92 -10.69 23.79
C ASN A 300 -3.80 -11.83 22.77
N SER A 301 -2.60 -12.29 22.53
CA SER A 301 -2.29 -13.43 21.68
C SER A 301 -1.48 -14.44 22.48
N ILE A 302 -1.81 -15.72 22.33
CA ILE A 302 -1.05 -16.81 22.94
C ILE A 302 -0.01 -17.26 21.93
N ILE A 303 1.29 -17.04 22.23
CA ILE A 303 2.38 -17.49 21.37
C ILE A 303 2.54 -19.02 21.52
N GLU A 304 3.27 -19.65 20.57
CA GLU A 304 3.58 -21.09 20.53
C GLU A 304 4.04 -21.70 21.87
N ASN A 305 4.53 -20.88 22.80
CA ASN A 305 4.97 -21.30 24.14
C ASN A 305 3.90 -21.14 25.24
N GLY A 306 2.66 -20.80 24.89
CA GLY A 306 1.57 -20.63 25.88
C GLY A 306 1.66 -19.38 26.74
N VAL A 307 2.57 -18.44 26.42
CA VAL A 307 2.72 -17.16 27.15
C VAL A 307 1.87 -16.09 26.46
N PRO A 308 0.97 -15.40 27.18
CA PRO A 308 0.22 -14.27 26.63
C PRO A 308 1.16 -13.13 26.26
N GLU A 309 1.02 -12.62 25.05
CA GLU A 309 1.75 -11.43 24.58
C GLU A 309 0.78 -10.40 24.00
N ASP A 310 0.97 -9.14 24.40
CA ASP A 310 0.23 -8.01 23.84
C ASP A 310 0.70 -7.67 22.43
N ARG A 311 -0.04 -8.10 21.42
CA ARG A 311 0.24 -7.79 20.02
C ARG A 311 -0.38 -6.47 19.60
N MET A 312 0.41 -5.66 18.87
CA MET A 312 0.03 -4.31 18.41
C MET A 312 -0.42 -4.24 16.95
N GLY A 313 -0.52 -5.31 16.26
CA GLY A 313 -0.90 -5.33 14.84
C GLY A 313 -1.28 -6.71 14.38
N ILE A 314 -2.20 -6.76 13.44
CA ILE A 314 -2.64 -7.96 12.75
C ILE A 314 -2.32 -7.84 11.27
N GLU A 315 -2.06 -8.96 10.61
CA GLU A 315 -1.68 -8.95 9.19
C GLU A 315 -2.85 -8.55 8.29
N THR A 316 -4.09 -8.86 8.65
CA THR A 316 -5.28 -8.49 7.88
C THR A 316 -5.66 -7.04 8.09
N GLY A 317 -5.60 -6.24 7.02
CA GLY A 317 -5.75 -4.79 7.10
C GLY A 317 -7.11 -4.33 7.61
N TYR A 318 -8.21 -5.02 7.25
CA TYR A 318 -9.54 -4.68 7.79
C TYR A 318 -9.64 -4.96 9.28
N LEU A 319 -9.05 -6.05 9.77
CA LEU A 319 -9.02 -6.35 11.21
C LEU A 319 -8.12 -5.37 11.96
N ASP A 320 -7.00 -4.93 11.38
CA ASP A 320 -6.17 -3.85 11.95
C ASP A 320 -6.95 -2.53 12.05
N MET A 321 -7.80 -2.22 11.05
CA MET A 321 -8.70 -1.06 11.11
C MET A 321 -9.75 -1.20 12.22
N VAL A 322 -10.33 -2.39 12.38
CA VAL A 322 -11.29 -2.68 13.47
C VAL A 322 -10.59 -2.57 14.83
N MET A 323 -9.40 -3.14 14.97
CA MET A 323 -8.64 -3.07 16.22
C MET A 323 -8.38 -1.63 16.66
N ARG A 324 -8.07 -0.74 15.73
CA ARG A 324 -7.75 0.65 16.06
C ARG A 324 -8.98 1.54 16.19
N GLY A 325 -9.92 1.45 15.27
CA GLY A 325 -11.04 2.39 15.16
C GLY A 325 -12.43 1.75 15.25
N GLY A 326 -12.50 0.45 15.52
CA GLY A 326 -13.74 -0.31 15.57
C GLY A 326 -14.40 -0.51 14.21
N VAL A 327 -15.52 -1.22 14.23
CA VAL A 327 -16.37 -1.43 13.05
C VAL A 327 -16.86 -0.08 12.48
N VAL A 328 -17.09 0.92 13.29
CA VAL A 328 -17.52 2.25 12.87
C VAL A 328 -16.49 2.90 11.93
N TYR A 329 -15.20 2.76 12.22
CA TYR A 329 -14.13 3.26 11.33
C TYR A 329 -14.16 2.59 9.95
N VAL A 330 -14.34 1.27 9.92
CA VAL A 330 -14.44 0.52 8.66
C VAL A 330 -15.67 0.94 7.86
N ILE A 331 -16.81 1.16 8.52
CA ILE A 331 -18.03 1.66 7.88
C ILE A 331 -17.78 3.03 7.25
N PHE A 332 -17.20 3.98 7.99
CA PHE A 332 -16.91 5.33 7.45
C PHE A 332 -15.90 5.28 6.30
N TYR A 333 -14.91 4.40 6.39
CA TYR A 333 -13.94 4.17 5.32
C TYR A 333 -14.61 3.63 4.06
N ILE A 334 -15.49 2.63 4.19
CA ILE A 334 -16.24 2.05 3.06
C ILE A 334 -17.20 3.08 2.46
N LEU A 335 -17.95 3.81 3.27
CA LEU A 335 -18.85 4.87 2.82
C LEU A 335 -18.10 5.99 2.09
N PHE A 336 -16.87 6.30 2.51
CA PHE A 336 -16.03 7.24 1.79
C PHE A 336 -15.54 6.71 0.44
N ILE A 337 -15.32 5.40 0.29
CA ILE A 337 -14.75 4.81 -0.92
C ILE A 337 -15.82 4.44 -1.96
N ILE A 338 -17.00 3.98 -1.57
CA ILE A 338 -18.07 3.55 -2.49
C ILE A 338 -18.40 4.59 -3.57
N PRO A 339 -18.66 5.87 -3.23
CA PRO A 339 -18.97 6.89 -4.24
C PRO A 339 -17.81 7.13 -5.23
N PHE A 340 -16.59 6.95 -4.77
CA PHE A 340 -15.40 7.01 -5.62
C PHE A 340 -15.40 5.91 -6.67
N PHE A 341 -15.66 4.65 -6.29
CA PHE A 341 -15.71 3.53 -7.24
C PHE A 341 -16.83 3.70 -8.26
N ILE A 342 -18.03 4.07 -7.80
CA ILE A 342 -19.17 4.33 -8.70
C ILE A 342 -18.80 5.40 -9.73
N ARG A 343 -18.19 6.50 -9.29
CA ARG A 343 -17.81 7.61 -10.18
C ARG A 343 -16.68 7.24 -11.13
N GLY A 344 -15.68 6.51 -10.66
CA GLY A 344 -14.51 6.15 -11.43
C GLY A 344 -14.77 5.04 -12.47
N PHE A 345 -15.64 4.09 -12.19
CA PHE A 345 -15.99 3.02 -13.14
C PHE A 345 -17.09 3.40 -14.10
N PHE A 346 -18.17 4.01 -13.60
CA PHE A 346 -19.39 4.20 -14.37
C PHE A 346 -19.62 5.62 -14.88
N CYS A 347 -19.07 6.64 -14.21
CA CYS A 347 -19.32 8.04 -14.54
C CYS A 347 -18.17 8.73 -15.28
N THR A 348 -17.20 8.00 -15.82
CA THR A 348 -16.08 8.59 -16.56
C THR A 348 -15.71 7.78 -17.79
N HIS A 349 -15.36 8.50 -18.87
CA HIS A 349 -14.73 7.93 -20.06
C HIS A 349 -13.20 8.06 -20.03
N SER A 350 -12.65 8.83 -19.09
CA SER A 350 -11.21 9.06 -18.97
C SER A 350 -10.45 7.79 -18.60
N LYS A 351 -9.54 7.37 -19.48
CA LYS A 351 -8.62 6.24 -19.22
C LYS A 351 -7.79 6.44 -17.94
N VAL A 352 -7.39 7.67 -17.66
CA VAL A 352 -6.60 8.02 -16.47
C VAL A 352 -7.40 7.74 -15.19
N LEU A 353 -8.66 8.20 -15.15
CA LEU A 353 -9.52 7.98 -13.97
C LEU A 353 -9.88 6.51 -13.79
N LYS A 354 -10.15 5.78 -14.88
CA LYS A 354 -10.36 4.32 -14.81
C LYS A 354 -9.16 3.60 -14.21
N ASN A 355 -7.95 3.96 -14.63
CA ASN A 355 -6.72 3.39 -14.08
C ASN A 355 -6.50 3.76 -12.61
N MET A 356 -6.81 4.98 -12.20
CA MET A 356 -6.80 5.39 -10.79
C MET A 356 -7.77 4.55 -9.96
N THR A 357 -8.98 4.33 -10.49
CA THR A 357 -9.99 3.51 -9.83
C THR A 357 -9.55 2.06 -9.69
N ILE A 358 -8.90 1.50 -10.71
CA ILE A 358 -8.34 0.14 -10.64
C ILE A 358 -7.22 0.02 -9.64
N TYR A 359 -6.29 0.98 -9.60
CA TYR A 359 -5.27 0.99 -8.56
C TYR A 359 -5.89 0.97 -7.17
N SER A 360 -6.91 1.80 -6.96
CA SER A 360 -7.61 1.87 -5.69
C SER A 360 -8.40 0.60 -5.38
N PHE A 361 -8.97 -0.06 -6.40
CA PHE A 361 -9.61 -1.36 -6.24
C PHE A 361 -8.60 -2.41 -5.77
N VAL A 362 -7.43 -2.51 -6.40
CA VAL A 362 -6.35 -3.40 -5.97
C VAL A 362 -5.94 -3.06 -4.52
N PHE A 363 -5.87 -1.77 -4.18
CA PHE A 363 -5.53 -1.36 -2.82
C PHE A 363 -6.58 -1.82 -1.79
N VAL A 364 -7.85 -1.58 -2.05
CA VAL A 364 -8.95 -1.87 -1.10
C VAL A 364 -9.16 -3.38 -0.94
N PHE A 365 -9.26 -4.11 -2.05
CA PHE A 365 -9.62 -5.52 -2.02
C PHE A 365 -8.43 -6.45 -1.79
N TYR A 366 -7.24 -6.06 -2.20
CA TYR A 366 -6.07 -6.89 -1.98
C TYR A 366 -5.29 -6.47 -0.74
N PHE A 367 -4.83 -5.23 -0.71
CA PHE A 367 -3.99 -4.79 0.38
C PHE A 367 -4.73 -4.80 1.73
N ASN A 368 -5.94 -4.31 1.82
CA ASN A 368 -6.66 -4.32 3.08
C ASN A 368 -7.15 -5.71 3.50
N ALA A 369 -7.34 -6.64 2.56
CA ALA A 369 -7.74 -8.00 2.89
C ALA A 369 -6.55 -8.90 3.24
N ALA A 370 -5.42 -8.76 2.54
CA ALA A 370 -4.31 -9.71 2.62
C ALA A 370 -3.10 -9.19 3.40
N SER A 371 -3.08 -7.93 3.83
CA SER A 371 -1.93 -7.36 4.52
C SER A 371 -2.33 -6.08 5.26
N SER A 372 -1.66 -5.76 6.34
CA SER A 372 -1.84 -4.49 7.06
C SER A 372 -1.29 -3.34 6.22
N ASN A 373 -2.17 -2.57 5.56
CA ASN A 373 -1.75 -1.55 4.59
C ASN A 373 -1.97 -0.12 4.98
N MET A 374 -2.63 0.13 6.10
CA MET A 374 -2.65 1.46 6.68
C MET A 374 -1.28 1.74 7.31
N SER A 375 -0.33 2.11 6.48
CA SER A 375 1.02 2.49 6.88
C SER A 375 1.42 3.82 6.24
N LEU A 376 2.33 4.54 6.85
CA LEU A 376 2.94 5.73 6.28
C LEU A 376 3.81 5.33 5.07
N SER A 377 3.18 5.08 3.95
CA SER A 377 3.80 4.53 2.76
C SER A 377 3.38 5.26 1.50
N ILE A 378 4.23 5.17 0.47
CA ILE A 378 3.91 5.70 -0.86
C ILE A 378 2.65 5.05 -1.45
N ARG A 379 2.37 3.77 -1.14
CA ARG A 379 1.19 3.05 -1.62
C ARG A 379 -0.10 3.68 -1.11
N TYR A 380 -0.16 3.96 0.19
CA TYR A 380 -1.32 4.57 0.82
C TYR A 380 -1.52 6.01 0.35
N PHE A 381 -0.43 6.77 0.21
CA PHE A 381 -0.48 8.10 -0.41
C PHE A 381 -1.07 8.08 -1.82
N LEU A 382 -0.61 7.16 -2.68
CA LEU A 382 -1.11 7.02 -4.06
C LEU A 382 -2.59 6.63 -4.10
N PHE A 383 -3.02 5.75 -3.20
CA PHE A 383 -4.42 5.39 -3.05
C PHE A 383 -5.28 6.62 -2.73
N LEU A 384 -4.93 7.37 -1.70
CA LEU A 384 -5.65 8.59 -1.31
C LEU A 384 -5.62 9.65 -2.41
N TYR A 385 -4.49 9.82 -3.09
CA TYR A 385 -4.35 10.69 -4.25
C TYR A 385 -5.37 10.33 -5.35
N CYS A 386 -5.50 9.06 -5.70
CA CYS A 386 -6.47 8.59 -6.68
C CYS A 386 -7.91 8.86 -6.25
N VAL A 387 -8.25 8.53 -5.00
CA VAL A 387 -9.58 8.73 -4.43
C VAL A 387 -9.97 10.21 -4.51
N PHE A 388 -9.11 11.10 -4.06
CA PHE A 388 -9.40 12.54 -4.04
C PHE A 388 -9.53 13.16 -5.44
N ILE A 389 -8.76 12.71 -6.44
CA ILE A 389 -8.92 13.19 -7.82
C ILE A 389 -10.25 12.78 -8.40
N CYS A 390 -10.66 11.54 -8.24
CA CYS A 390 -11.93 11.06 -8.78
C CYS A 390 -13.17 11.71 -8.12
N TYR A 391 -13.03 12.19 -6.89
CA TYR A 391 -14.11 12.95 -6.25
C TYR A 391 -14.35 14.32 -6.90
N GLN A 392 -13.34 14.95 -7.50
CA GLN A 392 -13.42 16.32 -8.02
C GLN A 392 -14.12 16.34 -9.39
N LYS A 393 -15.36 16.89 -9.46
CA LYS A 393 -16.19 16.94 -10.66
C LYS A 393 -15.46 17.59 -11.85
N GLN A 394 -14.73 18.68 -11.60
CA GLN A 394 -13.99 19.42 -12.63
C GLN A 394 -12.98 18.55 -13.39
N TYR A 395 -12.37 17.56 -12.73
CA TYR A 395 -11.36 16.73 -13.36
C TYR A 395 -11.94 15.52 -14.09
N ARG A 396 -13.17 15.12 -13.78
CA ARG A 396 -13.88 14.10 -14.54
C ARG A 396 -14.25 14.57 -15.94
N LEU A 397 -14.46 15.89 -16.12
CA LEU A 397 -14.82 16.49 -17.38
C LEU A 397 -13.60 16.94 -18.20
N SER A 398 -12.47 17.26 -17.55
CA SER A 398 -11.27 17.84 -18.18
C SER A 398 -10.20 16.82 -18.57
N LEU A 399 -10.33 15.56 -18.19
CA LEU A 399 -9.36 14.48 -18.48
C LEU A 399 -9.78 13.59 -19.66
N ASN A 400 -10.76 14.06 -20.47
CA ASN A 400 -11.15 13.40 -21.72
C ASN A 400 -10.14 13.62 -22.84
#